data_de89ac71db9f7a951738d02e27af90d9
#
_entry.id   de89ac71db9f7a951738d02e27af90d9
#
_cell.length_a   1.000
_cell.length_b   1.000
_cell.length_c   1.000
_cell.angle_alpha   90.00
_cell.angle_beta   90.00
_cell.angle_gamma   90.00
#
_symmetry.space_group_name_H-M   'P 1'
#
loop_
_entity.id
_entity.type
_entity.pdbx_description
1 polymer ?
#
loop_
_entity_poly.entity_id
_entity_poly.type
_entity_poly.pdbx_seq_one_letter_code
_entity_poly.pdbx_strand_id
1 'polypeptide(L)'
;RKDGSTTNKTYESIQIYLEYQKQQNDAFFTGLQLIRDDAESYVYDANGNIVSAKTAAEQNAFTCNKTDLLSKMVKVTGSSFEYEYDGKKNMTAARNSEGVQYRYTYDTKGNPQDVVIHHDRVSTSVMAGRSYYIRHRKSGKYIDVKDASNKDGAAVQQYEFSGSSEQKWHIEDAGEGYIIFKAFDGNGTYVLDIGTDANGAKAKLAAYANKDSQKFRIKPVGEGMYLITSKISKDKKAIDLPRAQLDNSIQLQIWDQSETHPNQQWYFEPVAYERKSDQPISGGIYMMRLGYSGQYMQVNGTTAGSTVVQNRYLGKEAQMFLIHGDETGGFFLEPANAEGKALSMASDGTLTLQVKNTSDSKQKFWFEVSEEDKNNYCIKQNSRYFMIPSLSHEENTAINGAYPTVEAMSPQ
;
A
#
# COMPACT_ATOMS: atom_id res chain seq x y z
N ARG A 1 33.38 -2.19 23.21
CA ARG A 1 34.14 -1.26 22.36
C ARG A 1 34.90 -0.28 23.22
N LYS A 2 36.19 -0.03 22.89
CA LYS A 2 37.13 0.62 23.79
C LYS A 2 37.20 2.15 23.70
N ASP A 3 36.42 2.74 22.78
CA ASP A 3 36.35 4.21 22.68
C ASP A 3 34.88 4.61 22.40
N GLY A 4 34.34 5.32 23.37
CA GLY A 4 32.92 5.65 23.41
C GLY A 4 32.48 6.80 22.51
N SER A 5 33.39 7.54 21.84
CA SER A 5 33.01 8.77 21.14
C SER A 5 32.50 8.55 19.71
N THR A 6 33.07 7.62 18.99
CA THR A 6 32.62 7.25 17.61
C THR A 6 31.38 6.39 17.60
N THR A 7 31.19 5.58 18.64
CA THR A 7 30.04 4.69 18.78
C THR A 7 28.76 5.48 19.06
N ASN A 8 28.86 6.54 19.87
CA ASN A 8 27.70 7.33 20.24
C ASN A 8 27.13 8.15 19.07
N LYS A 9 27.96 8.72 18.19
CA LYS A 9 27.45 9.48 17.03
C LYS A 9 26.73 8.62 16.00
N THR A 10 27.28 7.43 15.69
CA THR A 10 26.62 6.48 14.80
C THR A 10 25.35 5.92 15.42
N TYR A 11 25.38 5.74 16.73
CA TYR A 11 24.25 5.26 17.51
C TYR A 11 23.13 6.32 17.59
N GLU A 12 23.48 7.58 17.85
CA GLU A 12 22.51 8.68 17.86
C GLU A 12 21.91 8.92 16.47
N SER A 13 22.69 8.81 15.40
CA SER A 13 22.19 8.94 14.02
C SER A 13 21.24 7.80 13.67
N ILE A 14 21.54 6.58 14.10
CA ILE A 14 20.63 5.43 13.98
C ILE A 14 19.40 5.64 14.87
N GLN A 15 19.55 6.16 16.08
CA GLN A 15 18.44 6.42 16.99
C GLN A 15 17.47 7.48 16.47
N ILE A 16 17.98 8.59 15.96
CA ILE A 16 17.17 9.66 15.34
C ILE A 16 16.44 9.09 14.11
N TYR A 17 17.13 8.31 13.29
CA TYR A 17 16.53 7.62 12.15
C TYR A 17 15.42 6.65 12.58
N LEU A 18 15.63 5.89 13.63
CA LEU A 18 14.65 4.95 14.18
C LEU A 18 13.42 5.65 14.73
N GLU A 19 13.60 6.76 15.43
CA GLU A 19 12.49 7.57 15.93
C GLU A 19 11.68 8.19 14.79
N TYR A 20 12.35 8.64 13.74
CA TYR A 20 11.70 9.13 12.52
C TYR A 20 10.94 7.99 11.80
N GLN A 21 11.54 6.81 11.67
CA GLN A 21 10.93 5.64 11.04
C GLN A 21 9.83 4.98 11.89
N LYS A 22 9.83 5.16 13.20
CA LYS A 22 8.74 4.71 14.08
C LYS A 22 7.39 5.30 13.67
N GLN A 23 7.40 6.50 13.14
CA GLN A 23 6.22 7.16 12.59
C GLN A 23 5.83 6.64 11.20
N GLN A 24 6.77 5.99 10.47
CA GLN A 24 6.62 5.62 9.07
C GLN A 24 6.37 4.13 8.83
N ASN A 25 7.01 3.25 9.64
CA ASN A 25 7.00 1.81 9.39
C ASN A 25 7.34 1.01 10.66
N ASP A 26 6.33 0.57 11.38
CA ASP A 26 6.49 -0.21 12.63
C ASP A 26 7.35 -1.47 12.43
N ALA A 27 7.27 -2.13 11.26
CA ALA A 27 8.05 -3.35 11.00
C ALA A 27 9.56 -3.10 10.94
N PHE A 28 9.98 -1.98 10.33
CA PHE A 28 11.40 -1.61 10.27
C PHE A 28 11.94 -1.23 11.65
N PHE A 29 11.16 -0.46 12.39
CA PHE A 29 11.52 -0.04 13.74
C PHE A 29 11.66 -1.24 14.68
N THR A 30 10.73 -2.18 14.63
CA THR A 30 10.75 -3.40 15.44
C THR A 30 12.01 -4.22 15.17
N GLY A 31 12.43 -4.37 13.91
CA GLY A 31 13.65 -5.11 13.56
C GLY A 31 14.91 -4.54 14.21
N LEU A 32 15.05 -3.21 14.28
CA LEU A 32 16.22 -2.57 14.88
C LEU A 32 16.11 -2.44 16.42
N GLN A 33 14.92 -2.33 16.95
CA GLN A 33 14.66 -2.31 18.38
C GLN A 33 15.00 -3.66 19.04
N LEU A 34 14.72 -4.78 18.33
CA LEU A 34 15.02 -6.13 18.76
C LEU A 34 16.53 -6.40 18.95
N ILE A 35 17.42 -5.70 18.23
CA ILE A 35 18.86 -5.81 18.42
C ILE A 35 19.28 -5.28 19.80
N ARG A 36 18.48 -4.45 20.41
CA ARG A 36 18.86 -3.66 21.57
C ARG A 36 18.47 -4.27 22.90
N ASP A 37 17.21 -4.70 23.05
CA ASP A 37 16.63 -4.98 24.35
C ASP A 37 15.95 -6.37 24.47
N ASP A 38 15.58 -7.02 23.35
CA ASP A 38 14.71 -8.20 23.38
C ASP A 38 15.33 -9.46 22.77
N ALA A 39 16.60 -9.41 22.33
CA ALA A 39 17.26 -10.58 21.77
C ALA A 39 17.64 -11.59 22.85
N GLU A 40 17.19 -12.84 22.69
CA GLU A 40 17.55 -13.96 23.55
C GLU A 40 19.00 -14.42 23.32
N SER A 41 19.53 -14.20 22.11
CA SER A 41 20.92 -14.55 21.78
C SER A 41 21.46 -13.69 20.64
N TYR A 42 22.78 -13.47 20.69
CA TYR A 42 23.54 -12.77 19.68
C TYR A 42 24.69 -13.65 19.17
N VAL A 43 24.97 -13.56 17.87
CA VAL A 43 26.17 -14.13 17.26
C VAL A 43 27.02 -12.97 16.76
N TYR A 44 28.32 -13.06 16.99
CA TYR A 44 29.30 -12.02 16.64
C TYR A 44 30.30 -12.54 15.62
N ASP A 45 30.79 -11.66 14.72
CA ASP A 45 31.96 -11.94 13.86
C ASP A 45 33.27 -11.77 14.63
N ALA A 46 34.39 -12.03 13.94
CA ALA A 46 35.72 -11.90 14.52
C ALA A 46 36.09 -10.46 14.94
N ASN A 47 35.40 -9.45 14.38
CA ASN A 47 35.58 -8.03 14.71
C ASN A 47 34.69 -7.57 15.86
N GLY A 48 33.82 -8.46 16.36
CA GLY A 48 32.89 -8.18 17.43
C GLY A 48 31.59 -7.50 16.97
N ASN A 49 31.26 -7.54 15.66
CA ASN A 49 29.98 -7.06 15.15
C ASN A 49 28.91 -8.11 15.31
N ILE A 50 27.69 -7.71 15.61
CA ILE A 50 26.55 -8.62 15.65
C ILE A 50 26.21 -9.06 14.21
N VAL A 51 26.23 -10.37 13.95
CA VAL A 51 25.85 -10.96 12.67
C VAL A 51 24.51 -11.68 12.73
N SER A 52 24.02 -11.98 13.92
CA SER A 52 22.67 -12.48 14.12
C SER A 52 22.12 -12.06 15.49
N ALA A 53 20.84 -11.77 15.55
CA ALA A 53 20.09 -11.60 16.80
C ALA A 53 18.79 -12.42 16.71
N LYS A 54 18.50 -13.18 17.75
CA LYS A 54 17.33 -14.04 17.86
C LYS A 54 16.52 -13.65 19.08
N THR A 55 15.21 -13.50 18.89
CA THR A 55 14.22 -13.35 19.96
C THR A 55 13.31 -14.57 19.98
N ALA A 56 12.37 -14.64 20.93
CA ALA A 56 11.30 -15.65 20.93
C ALA A 56 10.43 -15.63 19.65
N ALA A 57 10.33 -14.47 18.99
CA ALA A 57 9.45 -14.27 17.83
C ALA A 57 10.20 -14.25 16.50
N GLU A 58 11.45 -13.76 16.45
CA GLU A 58 12.18 -13.51 15.20
C GLU A 58 13.67 -13.84 15.30
N GLN A 59 14.27 -14.15 14.17
CA GLN A 59 15.72 -14.22 14.00
C GLN A 59 16.12 -13.33 12.81
N ASN A 60 17.05 -12.40 13.05
CA ASN A 60 17.55 -11.47 12.04
C ASN A 60 19.04 -11.72 11.79
N ALA A 61 19.46 -11.64 10.54
CA ALA A 61 20.86 -11.71 10.14
C ALA A 61 21.37 -10.32 9.75
N PHE A 62 22.63 -10.03 10.12
CA PHE A 62 23.27 -8.73 9.89
C PHE A 62 24.58 -8.91 9.14
N THR A 63 24.90 -7.99 8.28
CA THR A 63 26.19 -7.89 7.60
C THR A 63 26.75 -6.51 7.82
N CYS A 64 28.00 -6.43 8.28
CA CYS A 64 28.74 -5.17 8.38
C CYS A 64 29.65 -4.99 7.17
N ASN A 65 29.90 -3.73 6.79
CA ASN A 65 30.88 -3.40 5.79
C ASN A 65 32.30 -3.41 6.37
N LYS A 66 33.31 -3.13 5.55
CA LYS A 66 34.73 -3.13 5.95
C LYS A 66 35.07 -2.09 7.03
N THR A 67 34.19 -1.15 7.32
CA THR A 67 34.36 -0.13 8.36
C THR A 67 33.51 -0.39 9.59
N ASP A 68 33.05 -1.64 9.77
CA ASP A 68 32.21 -2.13 10.86
C ASP A 68 30.85 -1.41 10.99
N LEU A 69 30.34 -0.89 9.89
CA LEU A 69 28.99 -0.32 9.82
C LEU A 69 28.02 -1.34 9.25
N LEU A 70 26.80 -1.38 9.79
CA LEU A 70 25.73 -2.26 9.30
C LEU A 70 25.44 -1.94 7.83
N SER A 71 25.72 -2.88 6.94
CA SER A 71 25.49 -2.74 5.49
C SER A 71 24.23 -3.47 5.01
N LYS A 72 23.81 -4.52 5.75
CA LYS A 72 22.62 -5.29 5.40
C LYS A 72 21.99 -5.93 6.63
N MET A 73 20.67 -5.94 6.65
CA MET A 73 19.86 -6.72 7.59
C MET A 73 18.89 -7.60 6.80
N VAL A 74 18.74 -8.87 7.18
CA VAL A 74 17.78 -9.80 6.59
C VAL A 74 16.91 -10.34 7.72
N LYS A 75 15.59 -10.20 7.59
CA LYS A 75 14.62 -10.78 8.50
C LYS A 75 14.37 -12.25 8.14
N VAL A 76 13.94 -13.04 9.11
CA VAL A 76 13.52 -14.44 8.88
C VAL A 76 12.41 -14.55 7.84
N THR A 77 11.58 -13.53 7.69
CA THR A 77 10.52 -13.43 6.66
C THR A 77 11.06 -13.25 5.24
N GLY A 78 12.36 -13.09 5.06
CA GLY A 78 13.02 -12.84 3.76
C GLY A 78 13.10 -11.34 3.39
N SER A 79 12.40 -10.45 4.08
CA SER A 79 12.56 -9.01 3.88
C SER A 79 13.98 -8.57 4.26
N SER A 80 14.57 -7.70 3.46
CA SER A 80 15.92 -7.19 3.73
C SER A 80 16.00 -5.69 3.64
N PHE A 81 17.02 -5.13 4.31
CA PHE A 81 17.40 -3.72 4.28
C PHE A 81 18.89 -3.63 3.97
N GLU A 82 19.26 -2.71 3.08
CA GLU A 82 20.65 -2.38 2.74
C GLU A 82 20.93 -0.93 3.06
N TYR A 83 22.15 -0.64 3.57
CA TYR A 83 22.51 0.68 4.08
C TYR A 83 23.80 1.16 3.43
N GLU A 84 23.82 2.46 3.08
CA GLU A 84 24.98 3.13 2.51
C GLU A 84 25.44 4.27 3.44
N TYR A 85 26.74 4.55 3.43
CA TYR A 85 27.35 5.56 4.31
C TYR A 85 28.35 6.41 3.53
N ASP A 86 28.47 7.67 3.93
CA ASP A 86 29.52 8.57 3.45
C ASP A 86 30.89 8.30 4.13
N GLY A 87 31.92 9.01 3.68
CA GLY A 87 33.27 8.91 4.26
C GLY A 87 33.37 9.36 5.72
N LYS A 88 32.35 10.05 6.23
CA LYS A 88 32.24 10.48 7.64
C LYS A 88 31.43 9.50 8.49
N LYS A 89 30.98 8.40 7.90
CA LYS A 89 30.13 7.36 8.50
C LYS A 89 28.68 7.80 8.78
N ASN A 90 28.18 8.83 8.13
CA ASN A 90 26.77 9.16 8.15
C ASN A 90 26.03 8.24 7.18
N MET A 91 24.86 7.74 7.55
CA MET A 91 24.03 6.92 6.68
C MET A 91 23.47 7.81 5.56
N THR A 92 23.86 7.55 4.32
CA THR A 92 23.40 8.33 3.16
C THR A 92 22.18 7.72 2.49
N ALA A 93 22.00 6.41 2.61
CA ALA A 93 20.81 5.73 2.10
C ALA A 93 20.47 4.48 2.92
N ALA A 94 19.19 4.16 2.94
CA ALA A 94 18.67 2.86 3.36
C ALA A 94 17.68 2.39 2.29
N ARG A 95 17.80 1.12 1.86
CA ARG A 95 16.93 0.51 0.86
C ARG A 95 16.33 -0.78 1.42
N ASN A 96 15.02 -0.96 1.29
CA ASN A 96 14.39 -2.23 1.62
C ASN A 96 14.26 -3.15 0.40
N SER A 97 13.95 -4.43 0.63
CA SER A 97 13.75 -5.43 -0.44
C SER A 97 12.51 -5.14 -1.32
N GLU A 98 11.67 -4.21 -0.92
CA GLU A 98 10.49 -3.78 -1.66
C GLU A 98 10.81 -2.62 -2.63
N GLY A 99 12.08 -2.16 -2.67
CA GLY A 99 12.54 -1.11 -3.58
C GLY A 99 12.31 0.31 -3.06
N VAL A 100 11.96 0.47 -1.79
CA VAL A 100 11.92 1.80 -1.16
C VAL A 100 13.32 2.17 -0.74
N GLN A 101 13.78 3.31 -1.18
CA GLN A 101 15.06 3.89 -0.80
C GLN A 101 14.86 5.20 -0.07
N TYR A 102 15.46 5.32 1.09
CA TYR A 102 15.54 6.53 1.89
C TYR A 102 16.90 7.16 1.69
N ARG A 103 16.98 8.43 1.30
CA ARG A 103 18.21 9.20 1.16
C ARG A 103 18.27 10.31 2.18
N TYR A 104 19.41 10.41 2.87
CA TYR A 104 19.62 11.33 3.97
C TYR A 104 20.61 12.42 3.57
N THR A 105 20.31 13.66 3.91
CA THR A 105 21.24 14.78 3.82
C THR A 105 21.61 15.27 5.20
N TYR A 106 22.81 15.78 5.32
CA TYR A 106 23.39 16.24 6.59
C TYR A 106 23.97 17.63 6.44
N ASP A 107 23.91 18.41 7.52
CA ASP A 107 24.62 19.67 7.60
C ASP A 107 26.15 19.45 7.74
N THR A 108 26.91 20.54 7.71
CA THR A 108 28.39 20.49 7.82
C THR A 108 28.88 19.92 9.16
N LYS A 109 28.02 19.89 10.19
CA LYS A 109 28.28 19.34 11.53
C LYS A 109 27.90 17.87 11.65
N GLY A 110 27.24 17.30 10.63
CA GLY A 110 26.77 15.92 10.62
C GLY A 110 25.39 15.71 11.23
N ASN A 111 24.60 16.79 11.43
CA ASN A 111 23.20 16.64 11.85
C ASN A 111 22.33 16.34 10.64
N PRO A 112 21.36 15.41 10.74
CA PRO A 112 20.40 15.16 9.68
C PRO A 112 19.61 16.43 9.34
N GLN A 113 19.51 16.74 8.05
CA GLN A 113 18.75 17.90 7.56
C GLN A 113 17.47 17.48 6.87
N ASP A 114 17.56 16.46 6.02
CA ASP A 114 16.41 16.04 5.22
C ASP A 114 16.47 14.55 4.92
N VAL A 115 15.30 13.97 4.66
CA VAL A 115 15.14 12.59 4.20
C VAL A 115 14.25 12.60 2.96
N VAL A 116 14.81 12.17 1.83
CA VAL A 116 14.07 11.99 0.58
C VAL A 116 13.79 10.52 0.39
N ILE A 117 12.53 10.19 0.18
CA ILE A 117 12.10 8.82 -0.06
C ILE A 117 11.99 8.61 -1.57
N HIS A 118 12.79 7.67 -2.08
CA HIS A 118 12.73 7.22 -3.47
C HIS A 118 12.09 5.84 -3.52
N HIS A 119 11.22 5.64 -4.47
CA HIS A 119 10.65 4.35 -4.80
C HIS A 119 11.21 3.88 -6.13
N ASP A 120 12.22 3.03 -6.09
CA ASP A 120 12.72 2.39 -7.31
C ASP A 120 11.71 1.34 -7.84
N ARG A 121 10.93 0.79 -6.92
CA ARG A 121 9.77 -0.06 -7.19
C ARG A 121 8.83 -0.01 -5.99
N VAL A 122 7.70 0.58 -6.16
CA VAL A 122 6.60 0.30 -5.23
C VAL A 122 6.16 -1.12 -5.55
N SER A 123 6.29 -2.03 -4.59
CA SER A 123 5.75 -3.36 -4.75
C SER A 123 4.24 -3.25 -4.81
N THR A 124 3.69 -3.39 -6.00
CA THR A 124 2.25 -3.57 -6.24
C THR A 124 1.85 -5.03 -6.09
N SER A 125 2.77 -5.88 -5.61
CA SER A 125 2.49 -7.30 -5.40
C SER A 125 1.46 -7.47 -4.29
N VAL A 126 0.53 -8.35 -4.54
CA VAL A 126 -0.45 -8.77 -3.53
C VAL A 126 0.29 -9.54 -2.43
N MET A 127 0.11 -9.13 -1.19
CA MET A 127 0.83 -9.67 -0.04
C MET A 127 -0.12 -10.41 0.89
N ALA A 128 0.31 -11.58 1.39
CA ALA A 128 -0.38 -12.25 2.49
C ALA A 128 -0.34 -11.41 3.78
N GLY A 129 -1.32 -11.61 4.66
CA GLY A 129 -1.47 -10.83 5.89
C GLY A 129 -2.16 -9.48 5.69
N ARG A 130 -2.73 -9.22 4.51
CA ARG A 130 -3.46 -7.98 4.20
C ARG A 130 -4.82 -8.27 3.59
N SER A 131 -5.70 -7.27 3.67
CA SER A 131 -7.04 -7.33 3.08
C SER A 131 -7.14 -6.46 1.84
N TYR A 132 -7.95 -6.95 0.90
CA TYR A 132 -8.13 -6.31 -0.40
C TYR A 132 -9.59 -6.28 -0.81
N TYR A 133 -9.97 -5.24 -1.54
CA TYR A 133 -11.08 -5.27 -2.47
C TYR A 133 -10.57 -5.83 -3.79
N ILE A 134 -11.26 -6.80 -4.36
CA ILE A 134 -10.81 -7.46 -5.59
C ILE A 134 -11.76 -7.07 -6.72
N ARG A 135 -11.28 -6.19 -7.62
CA ARG A 135 -12.09 -5.59 -8.68
C ARG A 135 -11.86 -6.26 -10.02
N HIS A 136 -12.93 -6.61 -10.68
CA HIS A 136 -12.90 -7.18 -12.02
C HIS A 136 -12.53 -6.13 -13.08
N ARG A 137 -11.59 -6.46 -13.99
CA ARG A 137 -11.11 -5.53 -15.03
C ARG A 137 -12.22 -4.96 -15.90
N LYS A 138 -13.11 -5.82 -16.41
CA LYS A 138 -14.09 -5.44 -17.43
C LYS A 138 -15.34 -4.81 -16.84
N SER A 139 -15.90 -5.40 -15.79
CA SER A 139 -17.15 -4.89 -15.20
C SER A 139 -16.94 -3.72 -14.23
N GLY A 140 -15.71 -3.54 -13.72
CA GLY A 140 -15.43 -2.60 -12.65
C GLY A 140 -16.01 -3.00 -11.29
N LYS A 141 -16.74 -4.12 -11.21
CA LYS A 141 -17.38 -4.64 -10.00
C LYS A 141 -16.41 -5.46 -9.15
N TYR A 142 -16.80 -5.73 -7.91
CA TYR A 142 -15.94 -6.33 -6.91
C TYR A 142 -16.39 -7.74 -6.54
N ILE A 143 -15.45 -8.60 -6.14
CA ILE A 143 -15.77 -9.91 -5.55
C ILE A 143 -16.48 -9.67 -4.24
N ASP A 144 -17.63 -10.29 -4.07
CA ASP A 144 -18.61 -10.00 -3.05
C ASP A 144 -19.26 -11.31 -2.56
N VAL A 145 -19.57 -11.36 -1.26
CA VAL A 145 -20.35 -12.47 -0.70
C VAL A 145 -21.83 -12.10 -0.74
N LYS A 146 -22.60 -12.84 -1.52
CA LYS A 146 -24.02 -12.58 -1.73
C LYS A 146 -24.78 -12.42 -0.41
N ASP A 147 -25.58 -11.35 -0.34
CA ASP A 147 -26.45 -11.00 0.79
C ASP A 147 -25.69 -10.91 2.15
N ALA A 148 -24.38 -10.55 2.12
CA ALA A 148 -23.48 -10.54 3.29
C ALA A 148 -23.58 -11.85 4.11
N SER A 149 -23.82 -12.98 3.46
CA SER A 149 -24.13 -14.26 4.11
C SER A 149 -22.88 -14.97 4.60
N ASN A 150 -22.53 -14.84 5.87
CA ASN A 150 -21.43 -15.58 6.50
C ASN A 150 -21.86 -17.02 6.84
N LYS A 151 -22.10 -17.85 5.81
CA LYS A 151 -22.57 -19.24 5.91
C LYS A 151 -21.86 -20.14 4.93
N ASP A 152 -21.75 -21.42 5.27
CA ASP A 152 -21.31 -22.45 4.33
C ASP A 152 -22.21 -22.49 3.08
N GLY A 153 -21.57 -22.56 1.91
CA GLY A 153 -22.27 -22.56 0.62
C GLY A 153 -22.74 -21.18 0.12
N ALA A 154 -22.54 -20.09 0.87
CA ALA A 154 -22.89 -18.76 0.41
C ALA A 154 -22.20 -18.45 -0.92
N ALA A 155 -22.96 -17.94 -1.91
CA ALA A 155 -22.44 -17.66 -3.23
C ALA A 155 -21.43 -16.50 -3.20
N VAL A 156 -20.32 -16.65 -3.92
CA VAL A 156 -19.37 -15.57 -4.18
C VAL A 156 -19.63 -15.05 -5.59
N GLN A 157 -19.90 -13.76 -5.69
CA GLN A 157 -20.41 -13.08 -6.88
C GLN A 157 -19.60 -11.84 -7.21
N GLN A 158 -19.91 -11.17 -8.31
CA GLN A 158 -19.55 -9.77 -8.49
C GLN A 158 -20.70 -8.86 -8.07
N TYR A 159 -20.34 -7.71 -7.48
CA TYR A 159 -21.29 -6.65 -7.13
C TYR A 159 -20.63 -5.28 -7.25
N GLU A 160 -21.43 -4.22 -7.45
CA GLU A 160 -20.92 -2.86 -7.44
C GLU A 160 -20.25 -2.54 -6.09
N PHE A 161 -19.38 -1.55 -6.08
CA PHE A 161 -18.65 -1.20 -4.86
C PHE A 161 -19.59 -0.68 -3.77
N SER A 162 -19.53 -1.32 -2.61
CA SER A 162 -20.23 -0.87 -1.40
C SER A 162 -19.25 -0.47 -0.28
N GLY A 163 -18.00 -0.95 -0.35
CA GLY A 163 -17.00 -0.77 0.71
C GLY A 163 -17.28 -1.57 1.97
N SER A 164 -18.34 -2.35 2.00
CA SER A 164 -18.75 -3.15 3.15
C SER A 164 -17.92 -4.42 3.34
N SER A 165 -18.09 -5.09 4.47
CA SER A 165 -17.22 -6.19 4.92
C SER A 165 -17.25 -7.40 3.99
N GLU A 166 -18.37 -7.69 3.34
CA GLU A 166 -18.54 -8.80 2.39
C GLU A 166 -17.73 -8.66 1.10
N GLN A 167 -17.16 -7.46 0.85
CA GLN A 167 -16.24 -7.20 -0.26
C GLN A 167 -14.78 -7.18 0.15
N LYS A 168 -14.49 -7.30 1.46
CA LYS A 168 -13.12 -7.30 2.00
C LYS A 168 -12.60 -8.71 2.17
N TRP A 169 -11.53 -9.02 1.46
CA TRP A 169 -10.92 -10.34 1.44
C TRP A 169 -9.55 -10.30 2.07
N HIS A 170 -9.41 -10.95 3.22
CA HIS A 170 -8.12 -11.11 3.87
C HIS A 170 -7.35 -12.27 3.24
N ILE A 171 -6.10 -12.04 2.90
CA ILE A 171 -5.25 -13.04 2.26
C ILE A 171 -4.30 -13.63 3.28
N GLU A 172 -4.31 -14.95 3.44
CA GLU A 172 -3.35 -15.68 4.26
C GLU A 172 -2.48 -16.60 3.41
N ASP A 173 -1.22 -16.77 3.83
CA ASP A 173 -0.31 -17.74 3.20
C ASP A 173 -0.77 -19.17 3.49
N ALA A 174 -0.80 -20.01 2.45
CA ALA A 174 -1.16 -21.42 2.53
C ALA A 174 0.03 -22.34 2.19
N GLY A 175 1.24 -21.78 2.07
CA GLY A 175 2.45 -22.46 1.70
C GLY A 175 2.57 -22.74 0.19
N GLU A 176 3.77 -23.08 -0.27
CA GLU A 176 4.07 -23.42 -1.67
C GLU A 176 3.69 -22.32 -2.68
N GLY A 177 3.62 -21.05 -2.23
CA GLY A 177 3.18 -19.91 -3.05
C GLY A 177 1.67 -19.87 -3.30
N TYR A 178 0.89 -20.64 -2.54
CA TYR A 178 -0.57 -20.55 -2.51
C TYR A 178 -1.04 -19.72 -1.33
N ILE A 179 -2.24 -19.19 -1.46
CA ILE A 179 -2.94 -18.38 -0.48
C ILE A 179 -4.36 -18.89 -0.26
N ILE A 180 -4.98 -18.47 0.82
CA ILE A 180 -6.43 -18.57 1.05
C ILE A 180 -7.03 -17.17 1.11
N PHE A 181 -8.28 -17.04 0.69
CA PHE A 181 -9.08 -15.83 0.81
C PHE A 181 -10.12 -16.00 1.93
N LYS A 182 -9.91 -15.31 3.04
CA LYS A 182 -10.90 -15.22 4.13
C LYS A 182 -11.86 -14.07 3.86
N ALA A 183 -13.13 -14.36 3.93
CA ALA A 183 -14.18 -13.35 3.77
C ALA A 183 -14.26 -12.41 4.99
N PHE A 184 -14.97 -11.30 4.82
CA PHE A 184 -15.29 -10.33 5.87
C PHE A 184 -14.06 -9.76 6.61
N ASP A 185 -13.01 -9.37 5.83
CA ASP A 185 -11.76 -8.83 6.37
C ASP A 185 -11.04 -9.78 7.35
N GLY A 186 -11.16 -11.08 7.12
CA GLY A 186 -10.60 -12.12 7.98
C GLY A 186 -11.42 -12.43 9.23
N ASN A 187 -12.47 -11.67 9.53
CA ASN A 187 -13.37 -11.92 10.66
C ASN A 187 -14.43 -13.00 10.37
N GLY A 188 -14.56 -13.38 9.06
CA GLY A 188 -15.43 -14.47 8.67
C GLY A 188 -14.86 -15.85 9.02
N THR A 189 -15.76 -16.80 9.31
CA THR A 189 -15.39 -18.20 9.59
C THR A 189 -15.04 -18.96 8.32
N TYR A 190 -15.44 -18.42 7.15
CA TYR A 190 -15.42 -19.11 5.89
C TYR A 190 -14.41 -18.50 4.91
N VAL A 191 -13.91 -19.35 4.03
CA VAL A 191 -12.97 -19.01 2.97
C VAL A 191 -13.59 -19.24 1.58
N LEU A 192 -13.02 -18.62 0.57
CA LEU A 192 -13.35 -18.90 -0.82
C LEU A 192 -13.07 -20.38 -1.16
N ASP A 193 -14.03 -21.05 -1.75
CA ASP A 193 -13.94 -22.45 -2.17
C ASP A 193 -14.62 -22.63 -3.55
N ILE A 194 -14.01 -23.41 -4.42
CA ILE A 194 -14.56 -23.75 -5.74
C ILE A 194 -15.05 -25.20 -5.84
N GLY A 195 -14.85 -25.99 -4.80
CA GLY A 195 -15.33 -27.35 -4.64
C GLY A 195 -14.69 -28.38 -5.57
N THR A 196 -14.68 -28.16 -6.87
CA THR A 196 -14.21 -29.12 -7.90
C THR A 196 -13.37 -28.45 -8.97
N ASP A 197 -12.66 -29.27 -9.79
CA ASP A 197 -11.83 -28.85 -10.94
C ASP A 197 -12.63 -28.81 -12.26
N ALA A 198 -13.92 -28.67 -12.25
CA ALA A 198 -14.73 -28.61 -13.47
C ALA A 198 -14.86 -27.17 -13.98
N ASN A 199 -14.77 -26.95 -15.31
CA ASN A 199 -15.15 -25.68 -15.90
C ASN A 199 -16.59 -25.33 -15.53
N GLY A 200 -16.82 -24.11 -15.04
CA GLY A 200 -18.10 -23.65 -14.55
C GLY A 200 -18.38 -23.98 -13.07
N ALA A 201 -17.46 -24.65 -12.36
CA ALA A 201 -17.59 -24.86 -10.92
C ALA A 201 -17.70 -23.50 -10.20
N LYS A 202 -18.74 -23.36 -9.35
CA LYS A 202 -19.14 -22.09 -8.77
C LYS A 202 -18.34 -21.74 -7.52
N ALA A 203 -17.91 -20.50 -7.45
CA ALA A 203 -17.27 -19.92 -6.27
C ALA A 203 -18.30 -19.75 -5.14
N LYS A 204 -17.93 -20.20 -3.97
CA LYS A 204 -18.76 -20.15 -2.75
C LYS A 204 -17.89 -20.00 -1.51
N LEU A 205 -18.49 -19.73 -0.38
CA LEU A 205 -17.84 -19.84 0.92
C LEU A 205 -17.90 -21.29 1.43
N ALA A 206 -16.86 -21.73 2.10
CA ALA A 206 -16.84 -22.97 2.87
C ALA A 206 -15.96 -22.84 4.11
N ALA A 207 -16.22 -23.65 5.14
CA ALA A 207 -15.33 -23.74 6.29
C ALA A 207 -13.93 -24.15 5.83
N TYR A 208 -12.90 -23.50 6.37
CA TYR A 208 -11.53 -23.84 6.01
C TYR A 208 -11.18 -25.27 6.45
N ALA A 209 -10.80 -26.09 5.52
CA ALA A 209 -10.48 -27.51 5.72
C ALA A 209 -9.16 -27.91 5.04
N ASN A 210 -8.31 -26.93 4.74
CA ASN A 210 -6.99 -27.13 4.10
C ASN A 210 -7.04 -27.89 2.75
N LYS A 211 -8.19 -27.83 2.05
CA LYS A 211 -8.39 -28.49 0.75
C LYS A 211 -7.74 -27.70 -0.38
N ASP A 212 -7.33 -28.38 -1.44
CA ASP A 212 -6.77 -27.72 -2.64
C ASP A 212 -7.80 -26.84 -3.36
N SER A 213 -9.12 -27.10 -3.21
CA SER A 213 -10.21 -26.25 -3.71
C SER A 213 -10.31 -24.90 -3.02
N GLN A 214 -9.63 -24.71 -1.88
CA GLN A 214 -9.60 -23.48 -1.06
C GLN A 214 -8.28 -22.72 -1.20
N LYS A 215 -7.34 -23.24 -2.02
CA LYS A 215 -6.01 -22.65 -2.21
C LYS A 215 -5.87 -22.09 -3.61
N PHE A 216 -5.34 -20.89 -3.67
CA PHE A 216 -5.23 -20.12 -4.90
C PHE A 216 -3.83 -19.53 -5.04
N ARG A 217 -3.42 -19.24 -6.26
CA ARG A 217 -2.21 -18.48 -6.55
C ARG A 217 -2.57 -17.20 -7.29
N ILE A 218 -1.93 -16.11 -6.92
CA ILE A 218 -2.08 -14.82 -7.58
C ILE A 218 -0.94 -14.67 -8.59
N LYS A 219 -1.27 -14.63 -9.87
CA LYS A 219 -0.33 -14.56 -10.99
C LYS A 219 -0.42 -13.20 -11.67
N PRO A 220 0.64 -12.37 -11.69
CA PRO A 220 0.61 -11.09 -12.39
C PRO A 220 0.52 -11.30 -13.92
N VAL A 221 -0.28 -10.49 -14.59
CA VAL A 221 -0.48 -10.51 -16.06
C VAL A 221 -0.25 -9.14 -16.70
N GLY A 222 0.45 -8.24 -16.00
CA GLY A 222 0.78 -6.89 -16.48
C GLY A 222 -0.25 -5.83 -16.09
N GLU A 223 0.12 -4.59 -16.22
CA GLU A 223 -0.72 -3.41 -15.93
C GLU A 223 -1.41 -3.41 -14.56
N GLY A 224 -0.78 -4.00 -13.52
CA GLY A 224 -1.36 -4.13 -12.19
C GLY A 224 -2.48 -5.15 -12.08
N MET A 225 -2.68 -5.98 -13.10
CA MET A 225 -3.69 -7.02 -13.13
C MET A 225 -3.12 -8.39 -12.75
N TYR A 226 -4.01 -9.24 -12.26
CA TYR A 226 -3.69 -10.59 -11.80
C TYR A 226 -4.74 -11.61 -12.25
N LEU A 227 -4.30 -12.85 -12.44
CA LEU A 227 -5.16 -14.04 -12.42
C LEU A 227 -5.17 -14.59 -10.98
N ILE A 228 -6.30 -15.19 -10.61
CA ILE A 228 -6.45 -15.98 -9.37
C ILE A 228 -6.62 -17.43 -9.82
N THR A 229 -5.50 -18.18 -9.84
CA THR A 229 -5.51 -19.59 -10.28
C THR A 229 -5.76 -20.52 -9.11
N SER A 230 -6.29 -21.70 -9.39
CA SER A 230 -6.72 -22.67 -8.39
C SER A 230 -5.75 -23.84 -8.26
N LYS A 231 -5.37 -24.19 -7.02
CA LYS A 231 -4.50 -25.33 -6.72
C LYS A 231 -5.12 -26.67 -7.13
N ILE A 232 -6.42 -26.87 -6.94
CA ILE A 232 -7.10 -28.12 -7.32
C ILE A 232 -6.98 -28.41 -8.81
N SER A 233 -6.87 -27.36 -9.64
CA SER A 233 -6.64 -27.48 -11.09
C SER A 233 -5.15 -27.52 -11.47
N LYS A 234 -4.24 -27.53 -10.50
CA LYS A 234 -2.80 -27.37 -10.72
C LYS A 234 -2.48 -26.10 -11.52
N ASP A 235 -3.10 -25.00 -11.13
CA ASP A 235 -3.01 -23.67 -11.76
C ASP A 235 -3.50 -23.61 -13.23
N LYS A 236 -4.25 -24.60 -13.71
CA LYS A 236 -4.77 -24.61 -15.08
C LYS A 236 -6.10 -23.87 -15.25
N LYS A 237 -6.78 -23.54 -14.16
CA LYS A 237 -8.02 -22.77 -14.15
C LYS A 237 -7.93 -21.56 -13.23
N ALA A 238 -8.64 -20.49 -13.59
CA ALA A 238 -8.68 -19.25 -12.85
C ALA A 238 -10.13 -18.84 -12.51
N ILE A 239 -10.27 -18.01 -11.48
CA ILE A 239 -11.53 -17.35 -11.14
C ILE A 239 -11.98 -16.51 -12.34
N ASP A 240 -13.20 -16.73 -12.76
CA ASP A 240 -13.76 -16.26 -14.03
C ASP A 240 -15.14 -15.64 -13.83
N LEU A 241 -15.39 -14.55 -14.56
CA LEU A 241 -16.72 -13.94 -14.66
C LEU A 241 -17.49 -14.62 -15.81
N PRO A 242 -18.56 -15.39 -15.54
CA PRO A 242 -19.27 -16.14 -16.56
C PRO A 242 -19.75 -15.25 -17.71
N ARG A 243 -19.41 -15.64 -18.95
CA ARG A 243 -19.90 -15.00 -20.18
C ARG A 243 -19.69 -13.49 -20.27
N ALA A 244 -18.73 -12.96 -19.50
CA ALA A 244 -18.47 -11.51 -19.43
C ALA A 244 -19.70 -10.66 -19.07
N GLN A 245 -20.61 -11.20 -18.26
CA GLN A 245 -21.80 -10.48 -17.80
C GLN A 245 -21.43 -9.33 -16.90
N LEU A 246 -22.01 -8.14 -17.15
CA LEU A 246 -21.64 -6.92 -16.42
C LEU A 246 -22.60 -6.58 -15.27
N ASP A 247 -23.68 -7.34 -15.10
CA ASP A 247 -24.71 -7.09 -14.08
C ASP A 247 -24.23 -7.44 -12.67
N ASN A 248 -24.90 -6.89 -11.67
CA ASN A 248 -24.72 -7.30 -10.28
C ASN A 248 -25.18 -8.76 -10.07
N SER A 249 -24.72 -9.36 -8.98
CA SER A 249 -25.17 -10.70 -8.53
C SER A 249 -24.82 -11.86 -9.46
N ILE A 250 -23.82 -11.68 -10.33
CA ILE A 250 -23.31 -12.78 -11.15
C ILE A 250 -22.34 -13.61 -10.33
N GLN A 251 -22.73 -14.86 -10.01
CA GLN A 251 -21.88 -15.78 -9.28
C GLN A 251 -20.64 -16.16 -10.09
N LEU A 252 -19.48 -16.00 -9.49
CA LEU A 252 -18.18 -16.34 -10.09
C LEU A 252 -18.01 -17.86 -10.23
N GLN A 253 -17.10 -18.25 -11.09
CA GLN A 253 -16.78 -19.65 -11.38
C GLN A 253 -15.28 -19.80 -11.58
N ILE A 254 -14.81 -21.03 -11.86
CA ILE A 254 -13.50 -21.25 -12.47
C ILE A 254 -13.68 -21.68 -13.93
N TRP A 255 -12.69 -21.34 -14.74
CA TRP A 255 -12.61 -21.72 -16.14
C TRP A 255 -11.15 -21.88 -16.55
N ASP A 256 -10.90 -22.60 -17.66
CA ASP A 256 -9.56 -22.76 -18.22
C ASP A 256 -8.86 -21.41 -18.28
N GLN A 257 -7.64 -21.32 -17.71
CA GLN A 257 -6.95 -20.05 -17.56
C GLN A 257 -6.54 -19.44 -18.90
N SER A 258 -6.62 -18.13 -18.99
CA SER A 258 -6.08 -17.34 -20.09
C SER A 258 -5.58 -16.00 -19.58
N GLU A 259 -4.31 -15.72 -19.80
CA GLU A 259 -3.69 -14.44 -19.35
C GLU A 259 -4.24 -13.23 -20.09
N THR A 260 -4.76 -13.42 -21.30
CA THR A 260 -5.28 -12.35 -22.13
C THR A 260 -6.79 -12.16 -22.03
N HIS A 261 -7.51 -13.12 -21.39
CA HIS A 261 -8.97 -13.07 -21.35
C HIS A 261 -9.45 -12.11 -20.23
N PRO A 262 -10.17 -11.03 -20.55
CA PRO A 262 -10.51 -9.99 -19.57
C PRO A 262 -11.47 -10.48 -18.46
N ASN A 263 -12.17 -11.62 -18.64
CA ASN A 263 -13.06 -12.17 -17.62
C ASN A 263 -12.33 -12.76 -16.42
N GLN A 264 -11.03 -12.96 -16.51
CA GLN A 264 -10.20 -13.58 -15.47
C GLN A 264 -9.20 -12.61 -14.87
N GLN A 265 -9.25 -11.34 -15.28
CA GLN A 265 -8.27 -10.32 -14.85
C GLN A 265 -8.85 -9.44 -13.75
N TRP A 266 -8.10 -9.36 -12.64
CA TRP A 266 -8.51 -8.72 -11.40
C TRP A 266 -7.48 -7.71 -10.93
N TYR A 267 -7.95 -6.63 -10.29
CA TYR A 267 -7.11 -5.70 -9.54
C TYR A 267 -7.29 -5.95 -8.05
N PHE A 268 -6.21 -5.92 -7.30
CA PHE A 268 -6.23 -6.02 -5.84
C PHE A 268 -6.03 -4.63 -5.26
N GLU A 269 -7.09 -4.04 -4.77
CA GLU A 269 -7.09 -2.72 -4.15
C GLU A 269 -6.96 -2.87 -2.63
N PRO A 270 -5.87 -2.40 -2.00
CA PRO A 270 -5.70 -2.55 -0.56
C PRO A 270 -6.87 -1.94 0.21
N VAL A 271 -7.39 -2.67 1.19
CA VAL A 271 -8.34 -2.10 2.14
C VAL A 271 -7.58 -1.10 3.00
N ALA A 272 -8.07 0.14 3.06
CA ALA A 272 -7.53 1.11 3.98
C ALA A 272 -7.83 0.65 5.42
N TYR A 273 -6.79 0.58 6.24
CA TYR A 273 -6.99 0.34 7.66
C TYR A 273 -7.65 1.56 8.32
N GLU A 274 -8.30 1.33 9.46
CA GLU A 274 -8.87 2.42 10.24
C GLU A 274 -7.86 3.55 10.44
N ARG A 275 -8.32 4.76 10.28
CA ARG A 275 -7.54 5.97 10.51
C ARG A 275 -7.00 5.96 11.94
N LYS A 276 -5.68 5.94 12.07
CA LYS A 276 -4.98 5.91 13.37
C LYS A 276 -4.64 7.30 13.91
N SER A 277 -4.78 8.35 13.10
CA SER A 277 -4.46 9.73 13.47
C SER A 277 -5.39 10.71 12.76
N ASP A 278 -5.52 11.91 13.30
CA ASP A 278 -6.32 12.98 12.69
C ASP A 278 -5.58 13.68 11.54
N GLN A 279 -4.29 13.42 11.39
CA GLN A 279 -3.43 13.95 10.33
C GLN A 279 -2.63 12.84 9.67
N PRO A 280 -2.24 12.99 8.40
CA PRO A 280 -1.31 12.08 7.77
C PRO A 280 0.06 12.18 8.45
N ILE A 281 0.80 11.07 8.45
CA ILE A 281 2.16 11.04 8.96
C ILE A 281 3.09 11.67 7.92
N SER A 282 3.85 12.69 8.32
CA SER A 282 4.83 13.34 7.46
C SER A 282 5.90 12.35 7.00
N GLY A 283 6.19 12.36 5.69
CA GLY A 283 7.09 11.41 5.05
C GLY A 283 6.42 10.06 4.70
N GLY A 284 5.14 9.87 5.02
CA GLY A 284 4.37 8.70 4.61
C GLY A 284 3.97 8.76 3.14
N ILE A 285 3.85 7.57 2.54
CA ILE A 285 3.35 7.44 1.17
C ILE A 285 1.93 6.89 1.21
N TYR A 286 1.08 7.58 0.49
CA TYR A 286 -0.35 7.33 0.50
C TYR A 286 -0.89 7.19 -0.92
N MET A 287 -1.82 6.28 -1.09
CA MET A 287 -2.76 6.31 -2.20
C MET A 287 -4.07 6.89 -1.68
N MET A 288 -4.59 7.92 -2.35
CA MET A 288 -5.80 8.60 -1.95
C MET A 288 -6.97 8.09 -2.76
N ARG A 289 -7.86 7.34 -2.10
CA ARG A 289 -9.09 6.84 -2.68
C ARG A 289 -10.20 7.86 -2.46
N LEU A 290 -10.93 8.16 -3.52
CA LEU A 290 -12.04 9.09 -3.50
C LEU A 290 -13.28 8.39 -2.95
N GLY A 291 -13.91 8.95 -1.93
CA GLY A 291 -15.03 8.30 -1.23
C GLY A 291 -16.21 7.99 -2.14
N TYR A 292 -16.59 8.97 -2.99
CA TYR A 292 -17.74 8.82 -3.89
C TYR A 292 -17.51 7.80 -5.03
N SER A 293 -16.46 7.98 -5.81
CA SER A 293 -16.23 7.16 -7.01
C SER A 293 -15.53 5.84 -6.74
N GLY A 294 -14.88 5.70 -5.57
CA GLY A 294 -14.01 4.57 -5.27
C GLY A 294 -12.72 4.54 -6.09
N GLN A 295 -12.49 5.53 -6.94
CA GLN A 295 -11.27 5.65 -7.75
C GLN A 295 -10.14 6.32 -6.97
N TYR A 296 -8.94 6.33 -7.54
CA TYR A 296 -7.74 6.84 -6.89
C TYR A 296 -7.24 8.10 -7.57
N MET A 297 -6.76 9.03 -6.76
CA MET A 297 -6.09 10.23 -7.25
C MET A 297 -4.82 9.83 -8.00
N GLN A 298 -4.60 10.45 -9.18
CA GLN A 298 -3.48 10.17 -10.06
C GLN A 298 -2.98 11.47 -10.69
N VAL A 299 -1.67 11.60 -10.82
CA VAL A 299 -1.08 12.66 -11.65
C VAL A 299 -0.92 12.15 -13.07
N ASN A 300 -1.47 12.89 -14.04
CA ASN A 300 -1.47 12.50 -15.46
C ASN A 300 -0.23 13.05 -16.17
N GLY A 301 0.94 12.57 -15.79
CA GLY A 301 2.25 12.95 -16.33
C GLY A 301 3.25 13.32 -15.24
N THR A 302 4.48 13.63 -15.65
CA THR A 302 5.61 13.93 -14.74
C THR A 302 6.17 15.35 -14.91
N THR A 303 5.59 16.15 -15.81
CA THR A 303 6.04 17.53 -16.09
C THR A 303 5.19 18.54 -15.34
N ALA A 304 5.75 19.73 -15.06
CA ALA A 304 4.98 20.84 -14.53
C ALA A 304 3.79 21.16 -15.46
N GLY A 305 2.62 21.41 -14.89
CA GLY A 305 1.36 21.57 -15.61
C GLY A 305 0.55 20.29 -15.80
N SER A 306 1.10 19.10 -15.49
CA SER A 306 0.33 17.85 -15.53
C SER A 306 -0.90 17.93 -14.64
N THR A 307 -2.03 17.48 -15.14
CA THR A 307 -3.32 17.49 -14.43
C THR A 307 -3.39 16.39 -13.38
N VAL A 308 -4.22 16.61 -12.37
CA VAL A 308 -4.57 15.60 -11.37
C VAL A 308 -5.95 15.06 -11.71
N VAL A 309 -6.08 13.76 -11.80
CA VAL A 309 -7.30 13.08 -12.23
C VAL A 309 -7.65 11.95 -11.26
N GLN A 310 -8.90 11.51 -11.32
CA GLN A 310 -9.25 10.21 -10.75
C GLN A 310 -9.02 9.10 -11.78
N ASN A 311 -8.61 7.94 -11.30
CA ASN A 311 -8.49 6.75 -12.15
C ASN A 311 -8.73 5.49 -11.31
N ARG A 312 -9.06 4.37 -11.97
CA ARG A 312 -9.08 3.08 -11.28
C ARG A 312 -7.74 2.80 -10.61
N TYR A 313 -7.73 1.92 -9.65
CA TYR A 313 -6.49 1.43 -9.05
C TYR A 313 -5.59 0.79 -10.12
N LEU A 314 -4.39 1.29 -10.27
CA LEU A 314 -3.38 0.76 -11.20
C LEU A 314 -2.13 0.30 -10.45
N GLY A 315 -2.02 0.62 -9.16
CA GLY A 315 -0.84 0.34 -8.35
C GLY A 315 0.45 1.00 -8.87
N LYS A 316 0.32 2.13 -9.60
CA LYS A 316 1.46 2.85 -10.20
C LYS A 316 1.88 4.02 -9.33
N GLU A 317 3.15 4.40 -9.43
CA GLU A 317 3.73 5.54 -8.71
C GLU A 317 2.97 6.86 -8.94
N ALA A 318 2.33 7.02 -10.11
CA ALA A 318 1.48 8.17 -10.41
C ALA A 318 0.25 8.30 -9.48
N GLN A 319 -0.12 7.23 -8.76
CA GLN A 319 -1.20 7.18 -7.77
C GLN A 319 -0.70 7.24 -6.32
N MET A 320 0.61 7.34 -6.13
CA MET A 320 1.25 7.36 -4.83
C MET A 320 1.82 8.73 -4.54
N PHE A 321 1.52 9.23 -3.37
CA PHE A 321 1.92 10.58 -2.95
C PHE A 321 2.68 10.51 -1.64
N LEU A 322 3.90 11.01 -1.64
CA LEU A 322 4.60 11.37 -0.43
C LEU A 322 3.92 12.59 0.17
N ILE A 323 3.49 12.50 1.40
CA ILE A 323 2.89 13.60 2.14
C ILE A 323 3.92 14.14 3.13
N HIS A 324 4.31 15.39 2.99
CA HIS A 324 5.38 15.99 3.76
C HIS A 324 4.97 17.34 4.35
N GLY A 325 5.11 17.54 5.64
CA GLY A 325 4.72 18.75 6.34
C GLY A 325 4.05 18.47 7.68
N ASP A 326 3.29 19.42 8.16
CA ASP A 326 2.56 19.34 9.41
C ASP A 326 1.24 20.15 9.35
N GLU A 327 0.41 20.00 10.37
CA GLU A 327 -0.90 20.68 10.44
C GLU A 327 -0.78 22.21 10.55
N THR A 328 0.35 22.73 11.06
CA THR A 328 0.58 24.16 11.22
C THR A 328 1.07 24.80 9.92
N GLY A 329 2.07 24.18 9.28
CA GLY A 329 2.71 24.68 8.07
C GLY A 329 2.04 24.24 6.79
N GLY A 330 1.11 23.28 6.85
CA GLY A 330 0.49 22.60 5.72
C GLY A 330 1.37 21.50 5.15
N PHE A 331 0.75 20.63 4.37
CA PHE A 331 1.38 19.47 3.77
C PHE A 331 1.62 19.68 2.28
N PHE A 332 2.76 19.19 1.79
CA PHE A 332 3.01 18.97 0.38
C PHE A 332 2.52 17.60 -0.04
N LEU A 333 1.98 17.49 -1.23
CA LEU A 333 1.59 16.24 -1.87
C LEU A 333 2.50 16.01 -3.08
N GLU A 334 3.45 15.13 -2.95
CA GLU A 334 4.53 14.88 -3.92
C GLU A 334 4.32 13.52 -4.59
N PRO A 335 3.99 13.46 -5.89
CA PRO A 335 3.81 12.18 -6.57
C PRO A 335 5.12 11.40 -6.64
N ALA A 336 5.08 10.11 -6.35
CA ALA A 336 6.26 9.24 -6.34
C ALA A 336 6.96 9.14 -7.72
N ASN A 337 6.20 9.33 -8.82
CA ASN A 337 6.73 9.29 -10.18
C ASN A 337 7.30 10.64 -10.67
N ALA A 338 7.28 11.68 -9.84
CA ALA A 338 7.67 13.04 -10.27
C ALA A 338 8.50 13.75 -9.20
N GLU A 339 9.73 13.27 -9.00
CA GLU A 339 10.67 13.81 -8.02
C GLU A 339 10.87 15.33 -8.16
N GLY A 340 10.96 16.01 -7.02
CA GLY A 340 11.14 17.47 -6.95
C GLY A 340 9.90 18.27 -7.37
N LYS A 341 8.74 17.64 -7.47
CA LYS A 341 7.48 18.29 -7.80
C LYS A 341 6.42 18.02 -6.74
N ALA A 342 5.48 18.95 -6.62
CA ALA A 342 4.36 18.84 -5.70
C ALA A 342 3.08 19.33 -6.40
N LEU A 343 1.94 18.92 -5.86
CA LEU A 343 0.67 19.46 -6.31
C LEU A 343 0.58 20.95 -5.97
N SER A 344 -0.08 21.70 -6.83
CA SER A 344 -0.35 23.12 -6.64
C SER A 344 -1.77 23.45 -7.10
N MET A 345 -2.51 24.19 -6.30
CA MET A 345 -3.85 24.64 -6.61
C MET A 345 -3.84 26.13 -6.99
N ALA A 346 -4.24 26.43 -8.19
CA ALA A 346 -4.40 27.81 -8.68
C ALA A 346 -5.61 28.50 -8.02
N SER A 347 -5.69 29.82 -8.13
CA SER A 347 -6.77 30.61 -7.54
C SER A 347 -8.17 30.29 -8.10
N ASP A 348 -8.24 29.73 -9.30
CA ASP A 348 -9.49 29.24 -9.92
C ASP A 348 -9.89 27.82 -9.43
N GLY A 349 -9.02 27.18 -8.65
CA GLY A 349 -9.20 25.80 -8.16
C GLY A 349 -8.54 24.75 -9.02
N THR A 350 -7.91 25.10 -10.14
CA THR A 350 -7.20 24.15 -10.99
C THR A 350 -6.05 23.50 -10.22
N LEU A 351 -6.06 22.16 -10.13
CA LEU A 351 -5.04 21.36 -9.45
C LEU A 351 -4.07 20.77 -10.47
N THR A 352 -2.79 21.12 -10.36
CA THR A 352 -1.75 20.66 -11.26
C THR A 352 -0.48 20.29 -10.53
N LEU A 353 0.39 19.53 -11.21
CA LEU A 353 1.76 19.29 -10.77
C LEU A 353 2.63 20.51 -11.07
N GLN A 354 3.44 20.94 -10.12
CA GLN A 354 4.39 22.04 -10.29
C GLN A 354 5.75 21.70 -9.67
N VAL A 355 6.79 22.44 -10.03
CA VAL A 355 8.08 22.34 -9.33
C VAL A 355 7.86 22.70 -7.87
N LYS A 356 8.37 21.86 -6.95
CA LYS A 356 8.21 22.06 -5.51
C LYS A 356 8.85 23.37 -5.09
N ASN A 357 8.09 24.20 -4.41
CA ASN A 357 8.55 25.45 -3.81
C ASN A 357 7.99 25.56 -2.40
N THR A 358 8.84 25.43 -1.40
CA THR A 358 8.45 25.41 0.02
C THR A 358 7.84 26.73 0.50
N SER A 359 8.06 27.82 -0.23
CA SER A 359 7.48 29.15 0.08
C SER A 359 6.16 29.41 -0.64
N ASP A 360 5.74 28.54 -1.58
CA ASP A 360 4.50 28.74 -2.32
C ASP A 360 3.30 28.18 -1.56
N SER A 361 2.45 29.10 -1.08
CA SER A 361 1.22 28.72 -0.37
C SER A 361 0.24 27.92 -1.23
N LYS A 362 0.34 27.99 -2.57
CA LYS A 362 -0.51 27.21 -3.48
C LYS A 362 -0.17 25.70 -3.46
N GLN A 363 0.95 25.34 -2.88
CA GLN A 363 1.39 23.94 -2.73
C GLN A 363 1.17 23.39 -1.32
N LYS A 364 0.54 24.16 -0.45
CA LYS A 364 0.23 23.79 0.93
C LYS A 364 -1.20 23.33 1.07
N PHE A 365 -1.41 22.14 1.59
CA PHE A 365 -2.72 21.52 1.78
C PHE A 365 -2.92 21.12 3.25
N TRP A 366 -4.16 21.05 3.68
CA TRP A 366 -4.55 20.62 5.03
C TRP A 366 -5.54 19.47 4.93
N PHE A 367 -5.44 18.58 5.90
CA PHE A 367 -6.33 17.43 6.04
C PHE A 367 -7.28 17.69 7.20
N GLU A 368 -8.55 17.49 6.96
CA GLU A 368 -9.59 17.52 7.98
C GLU A 368 -10.30 16.19 7.99
N VAL A 369 -10.63 15.70 9.19
CA VAL A 369 -11.46 14.50 9.32
C VAL A 369 -12.84 14.82 8.79
N SER A 370 -13.38 13.97 7.93
CA SER A 370 -14.73 14.13 7.42
C SER A 370 -15.75 14.05 8.57
N GLU A 371 -16.71 14.94 8.58
CA GLU A 371 -17.82 14.90 9.55
C GLU A 371 -18.78 13.74 9.26
N GLU A 372 -18.92 13.37 7.99
CA GLU A 372 -19.81 12.31 7.51
C GLU A 372 -19.25 10.92 7.78
N ASP A 373 -17.96 10.73 7.53
CA ASP A 373 -17.25 9.47 7.79
C ASP A 373 -15.92 9.73 8.47
N LYS A 374 -15.86 9.43 9.75
CA LYS A 374 -14.67 9.61 10.60
C LYS A 374 -13.42 8.86 10.13
N ASN A 375 -13.54 7.92 9.18
CA ASN A 375 -12.42 7.21 8.58
C ASN A 375 -11.84 7.93 7.35
N ASN A 376 -12.53 8.96 6.86
CA ASN A 376 -12.13 9.70 5.68
C ASN A 376 -11.57 11.08 6.03
N TYR A 377 -10.75 11.60 5.11
CA TYR A 377 -10.25 12.97 5.16
C TYR A 377 -10.86 13.82 4.05
N CYS A 378 -11.06 15.08 4.35
CA CYS A 378 -11.22 16.13 3.36
C CYS A 378 -9.89 16.84 3.17
N ILE A 379 -9.40 16.97 1.95
CA ILE A 379 -8.16 17.68 1.62
C ILE A 379 -8.54 19.06 1.12
N LYS A 380 -7.97 20.09 1.74
CA LYS A 380 -8.30 21.48 1.40
C LYS A 380 -7.07 22.36 1.23
N GLN A 381 -7.26 23.45 0.52
CA GLN A 381 -6.38 24.62 0.51
C GLN A 381 -7.25 25.88 0.64
N ASN A 382 -6.95 26.71 1.62
CA ASN A 382 -7.85 27.82 2.00
C ASN A 382 -9.27 27.29 2.26
N SER A 383 -10.26 27.82 1.54
CA SER A 383 -11.68 27.40 1.63
C SER A 383 -12.12 26.45 0.52
N ARG A 384 -11.18 25.90 -0.28
CA ARG A 384 -11.49 24.96 -1.36
C ARG A 384 -11.10 23.55 -0.98
N TYR A 385 -12.00 22.60 -1.22
CA TYR A 385 -11.79 21.18 -1.02
C TYR A 385 -11.49 20.47 -2.35
N PHE A 386 -10.73 19.37 -2.31
CA PHE A 386 -10.58 18.51 -3.46
C PHE A 386 -11.90 17.87 -3.80
N MET A 387 -12.37 18.08 -5.00
CA MET A 387 -13.66 17.60 -5.49
C MET A 387 -13.56 17.10 -6.93
N ILE A 388 -14.43 16.18 -7.26
CA ILE A 388 -14.65 15.73 -8.63
C ILE A 388 -15.86 16.50 -9.17
N PRO A 389 -15.75 17.23 -10.27
CA PRO A 389 -16.89 17.89 -10.87
C PRO A 389 -18.01 16.91 -11.20
N SER A 390 -19.25 17.28 -10.89
CA SER A 390 -20.46 16.52 -11.22
C SER A 390 -20.52 15.10 -10.66
N LEU A 391 -19.80 14.79 -9.57
CA LEU A 391 -19.76 13.47 -8.93
C LEU A 391 -19.56 12.34 -9.95
N SER A 392 -18.63 12.53 -10.90
CA SER A 392 -18.37 11.57 -11.97
C SER A 392 -17.70 10.29 -11.45
N HIS A 393 -18.07 9.14 -12.02
CA HIS A 393 -17.36 7.87 -11.88
C HIS A 393 -16.44 7.59 -13.07
N GLU A 394 -16.31 8.50 -14.02
CA GLU A 394 -15.51 8.30 -15.22
C GLU A 394 -14.01 8.44 -14.92
N GLU A 395 -13.21 7.53 -15.46
CA GLU A 395 -11.76 7.59 -15.39
C GLU A 395 -11.24 8.86 -16.10
N ASN A 396 -10.09 9.34 -15.66
CA ASN A 396 -9.44 10.56 -16.16
C ASN A 396 -10.24 11.87 -15.95
N THR A 397 -11.30 11.86 -15.12
CA THR A 397 -11.96 13.07 -14.70
C THR A 397 -11.04 13.91 -13.82
N ALA A 398 -10.90 15.19 -14.11
CA ALA A 398 -10.04 16.09 -13.34
C ALA A 398 -10.51 16.27 -11.90
N ILE A 399 -9.57 16.24 -10.97
CA ILE A 399 -9.79 16.63 -9.57
C ILE A 399 -9.36 18.08 -9.44
N ASN A 400 -10.26 18.93 -8.97
CA ASN A 400 -9.99 20.36 -8.78
C ASN A 400 -10.44 20.79 -7.39
N GLY A 401 -9.97 21.95 -6.95
CA GLY A 401 -10.47 22.59 -5.74
C GLY A 401 -11.79 23.30 -6.01
N ALA A 402 -12.81 23.01 -5.21
CA ALA A 402 -14.10 23.70 -5.26
C ALA A 402 -14.54 24.16 -3.87
N TYR A 403 -15.41 25.17 -3.83
CA TYR A 403 -16.07 25.51 -2.58
C TYR A 403 -17.13 24.47 -2.25
N PRO A 404 -17.28 24.09 -0.98
CA PRO A 404 -18.36 23.19 -0.59
C PRO A 404 -19.70 23.85 -0.92
N THR A 405 -20.55 23.13 -1.64
CA THR A 405 -21.94 23.49 -1.87
C THR A 405 -22.81 22.69 -0.93
N VAL A 406 -23.93 23.25 -0.48
CA VAL A 406 -24.85 22.55 0.44
C VAL A 406 -25.35 21.23 -0.17
N GLU A 407 -25.46 21.15 -1.49
CA GLU A 407 -25.85 19.93 -2.22
C GLU A 407 -24.75 18.85 -2.25
N ALA A 408 -23.48 19.26 -2.23
CA ALA A 408 -22.35 18.32 -2.22
C ALA A 408 -22.08 17.71 -0.83
N MET A 409 -22.71 18.24 0.20
CA MET A 409 -22.58 17.78 1.59
C MET A 409 -23.80 16.99 2.08
N SER A 410 -24.84 16.83 1.26
CA SER A 410 -26.00 16.04 1.61
C SER A 410 -25.79 14.58 1.20
N PRO A 411 -25.96 13.62 2.12
CA PRO A 411 -25.92 12.20 1.75
C PRO A 411 -27.11 11.88 0.83
N GLN A 412 -26.84 11.22 -0.27
CA GLN A 412 -27.84 10.52 -1.07
C GLN A 412 -27.92 9.06 -0.68
#